data_f23ea848185ad0bab1a57f75b0c28aaf
#
_entry.id   f23ea848185ad0bab1a57f75b0c28aaf
#
_cell.length_a   1.000
_cell.length_b   1.000
_cell.length_c   1.000
_cell.angle_alpha   90.00
_cell.angle_beta   90.00
_cell.angle_gamma   90.00
#
_symmetry.space_group_name_H-M   'P 1'
#
loop_
_entity.id
_entity.type
_entity.pdbx_description
1 polymer ?
#
loop_
_entity_poly.entity_id
_entity_poly.type
_entity_poly.pdbx_seq_one_letter_code
_entity_poly.pdbx_strand_id
1 'polypeptide(L)'
;FLLALSFALVFSHGKERHGKKDSVKVLQSDSSVAQIEPYRIDLKITLFEHIHNKIIHFPIAFVVAGFIFTLLGFKRREILDLVSVLVFLAGLFGILAYLTGVSQGSAFENTSKEWVVETHRNLGIATVISIWVWFLFLSVKKLKKISWVIGVIALILVLIAGFYGGILAHG
;
A
#
# COMPACT_ATOMS: atom_id res chain seq x y z
N PHE A 1 14.05 20.49 -11.28
CA PHE A 1 12.83 21.19 -11.76
C PHE A 1 11.70 20.20 -12.09
N LEU A 2 11.99 19.08 -12.73
CA LEU A 2 11.02 18.03 -13.11
C LEU A 2 10.42 17.26 -11.90
N LEU A 3 11.18 17.08 -10.82
CA LEU A 3 10.71 16.42 -9.59
C LEU A 3 9.72 17.27 -8.79
N ALA A 4 9.80 18.60 -8.87
CA ALA A 4 8.87 19.51 -8.19
C ALA A 4 7.50 19.57 -8.89
N LEU A 5 7.46 19.35 -10.22
CA LEU A 5 6.23 19.38 -11.00
C LEU A 5 5.38 18.12 -10.80
N SER A 6 6.02 16.96 -10.55
CA SER A 6 5.30 15.71 -10.26
C SER A 6 4.65 15.71 -8.88
N PHE A 7 5.17 16.45 -7.91
CA PHE A 7 4.59 16.55 -6.58
C PHE A 7 3.32 17.43 -6.55
N ALA A 8 3.22 18.43 -7.43
CA ALA A 8 2.07 19.33 -7.51
C ALA A 8 0.82 18.66 -8.10
N LEU A 9 0.98 17.65 -8.98
CA LEU A 9 -0.15 16.95 -9.61
C LEU A 9 -0.83 15.92 -8.71
N VAL A 10 -0.14 15.43 -7.66
CA VAL A 10 -0.70 14.45 -6.71
C VAL A 10 -1.63 15.10 -5.69
N PHE A 11 -1.50 16.40 -5.42
CA PHE A 11 -2.32 17.13 -4.43
C PHE A 11 -3.55 17.86 -5.00
N SER A 12 -3.76 17.81 -6.32
CA SER A 12 -4.85 18.56 -6.99
C SER A 12 -6.19 17.84 -7.06
N HIS A 13 -6.35 16.62 -6.53
CA HIS A 13 -7.60 15.85 -6.67
C HIS A 13 -8.29 15.58 -5.35
N GLY A 14 -8.56 16.62 -4.60
CA GLY A 14 -9.23 16.51 -3.32
C GLY A 14 -10.32 17.54 -3.11
N LYS A 15 -11.35 17.62 -3.99
CA LYS A 15 -12.63 18.26 -3.62
C LYS A 15 -13.70 18.06 -4.69
N GLU A 16 -14.42 16.95 -4.62
CA GLU A 16 -15.84 16.92 -4.98
C GLU A 16 -16.49 15.70 -4.32
N ARG A 17 -16.84 15.87 -3.05
CA ARG A 17 -17.88 15.04 -2.44
C ARG A 17 -19.20 15.63 -2.89
N HIS A 18 -19.84 15.03 -3.88
CA HIS A 18 -21.25 15.27 -4.14
C HIS A 18 -22.05 14.77 -2.93
N GLY A 19 -22.35 15.70 -2.03
CA GLY A 19 -23.33 15.47 -0.98
C GLY A 19 -24.68 15.20 -1.63
N LYS A 20 -25.27 14.03 -1.37
CA LYS A 20 -26.70 13.82 -1.56
C LYS A 20 -27.45 14.95 -0.87
N LYS A 21 -28.20 15.71 -1.64
CA LYS A 21 -29.20 16.65 -1.11
C LYS A 21 -30.32 15.82 -0.51
N ASP A 22 -30.21 15.45 0.74
CA ASP A 22 -31.38 15.06 1.50
C ASP A 22 -32.16 16.33 1.77
N SER A 23 -33.39 16.34 1.26
CA SER A 23 -34.37 17.40 1.47
C SER A 23 -34.60 17.59 2.98
N VAL A 24 -33.98 18.65 3.52
CA VAL A 24 -34.21 19.09 4.90
C VAL A 24 -35.64 19.63 4.97
N LYS A 25 -36.53 18.86 5.59
CA LYS A 25 -37.79 19.38 6.12
C LYS A 25 -37.43 20.40 7.20
N VAL A 26 -37.63 21.66 6.92
CA VAL A 26 -37.57 22.74 7.90
C VAL A 26 -38.74 22.52 8.87
N LEU A 27 -38.46 21.94 10.02
CA LEU A 27 -39.29 22.07 11.21
C LEU A 27 -38.70 23.18 12.07
N GLN A 28 -39.55 24.19 12.30
CA GLN A 28 -39.28 25.37 13.12
C GLN A 28 -38.87 25.03 14.54
N SER A 29 -37.95 25.85 15.05
CA SER A 29 -37.83 26.28 16.43
C SER A 29 -37.51 25.22 17.50
N ASP A 30 -36.22 25.11 17.78
CA ASP A 30 -35.75 25.34 19.16
C ASP A 30 -34.27 25.70 19.11
N SER A 31 -33.93 26.85 19.70
CA SER A 31 -32.59 27.39 19.81
C SER A 31 -31.79 26.63 20.87
N SER A 32 -31.57 25.34 20.66
CA SER A 32 -30.52 24.60 21.32
C SER A 32 -29.27 24.74 20.47
N VAL A 33 -28.34 25.57 20.90
CA VAL A 33 -26.98 25.61 20.39
C VAL A 33 -26.46 24.18 20.44
N ALA A 34 -26.39 23.52 19.30
CA ALA A 34 -25.79 22.20 19.19
C ALA A 34 -24.36 22.34 19.74
N GLN A 35 -24.12 21.84 20.93
CA GLN A 35 -22.78 21.77 21.49
C GLN A 35 -21.99 20.86 20.57
N ILE A 36 -21.05 21.44 19.82
CA ILE A 36 -20.11 20.68 19.02
C ILE A 36 -19.20 19.97 20.03
N GLU A 37 -19.51 18.70 20.27
CA GLU A 37 -18.64 17.83 21.08
C GLU A 37 -17.23 17.87 20.49
N PRO A 38 -16.20 18.13 21.30
CA PRO A 38 -14.83 18.17 20.80
C PRO A 38 -14.45 16.76 20.28
N TYR A 39 -13.93 16.70 19.06
CA TYR A 39 -13.44 15.46 18.47
C TYR A 39 -12.38 14.82 19.36
N ARG A 40 -12.71 13.68 19.95
CA ARG A 40 -11.79 12.91 20.81
C ARG A 40 -11.10 11.83 19.98
N ILE A 41 -9.78 11.90 19.91
CA ILE A 41 -8.98 10.86 19.24
C ILE A 41 -8.83 9.70 20.22
N ASP A 42 -9.45 8.56 19.93
CA ASP A 42 -9.12 7.30 20.60
C ASP A 42 -7.89 6.70 19.91
N LEU A 43 -6.75 6.79 20.59
CA LEU A 43 -5.47 6.32 20.05
C LEU A 43 -5.49 4.82 19.75
N LYS A 44 -6.20 3.99 20.54
CA LYS A 44 -6.29 2.55 20.27
C LYS A 44 -7.05 2.28 18.99
N ILE A 45 -8.24 2.86 18.84
CA ILE A 45 -9.05 2.71 17.62
C ILE A 45 -8.26 3.25 16.44
N THR A 46 -7.71 4.46 16.54
CA THR A 46 -6.97 5.10 15.44
C THR A 46 -5.72 4.31 15.02
N LEU A 47 -5.02 3.65 15.96
CA LEU A 47 -3.82 2.87 15.63
C LEU A 47 -4.16 1.53 14.98
N PHE A 48 -5.18 0.83 15.48
CA PHE A 48 -5.50 -0.52 15.03
C PHE A 48 -6.56 -0.55 13.92
N GLU A 49 -7.36 0.50 13.80
CA GLU A 49 -8.28 0.64 12.68
C GLU A 49 -7.50 0.73 11.36
N HIS A 50 -7.87 -0.12 10.41
CA HIS A 50 -7.23 -0.19 9.10
C HIS A 50 -5.70 -0.39 9.15
N ILE A 51 -5.21 -1.20 10.11
CA ILE A 51 -3.78 -1.45 10.30
C ILE A 51 -3.10 -1.97 9.04
N HIS A 52 -3.81 -2.79 8.24
CA HIS A 52 -3.33 -3.25 6.94
C HIS A 52 -2.91 -2.09 6.04
N ASN A 53 -3.77 -1.08 5.90
CA ASN A 53 -3.51 0.09 5.05
C ASN A 53 -2.28 0.89 5.50
N LYS A 54 -1.93 0.83 6.78
CA LYS A 54 -0.73 1.48 7.31
C LYS A 54 0.53 0.66 7.03
N ILE A 55 0.43 -0.67 7.17
CA ILE A 55 1.57 -1.59 7.00
C ILE A 55 1.97 -1.72 5.53
N ILE A 56 1.03 -1.73 4.58
CA ILE A 56 1.33 -1.95 3.14
C ILE A 56 2.29 -0.92 2.54
N HIS A 57 2.36 0.29 3.11
CA HIS A 57 3.27 1.32 2.62
C HIS A 57 4.74 0.91 2.75
N PHE A 58 5.10 0.13 3.77
CA PHE A 58 6.47 -0.31 4.00
C PHE A 58 6.98 -1.27 2.91
N PRO A 59 6.32 -2.40 2.61
CA PRO A 59 6.80 -3.29 1.55
C PRO A 59 6.82 -2.60 0.19
N ILE A 60 5.83 -1.74 -0.12
CA ILE A 60 5.82 -0.96 -1.37
C ILE A 60 7.06 -0.06 -1.45
N ALA A 61 7.31 0.74 -0.42
CA ALA A 61 8.45 1.65 -0.38
C ALA A 61 9.79 0.91 -0.48
N PHE A 62 9.93 -0.21 0.24
CA PHE A 62 11.17 -1.00 0.21
C PHE A 62 11.40 -1.70 -1.12
N VAL A 63 10.35 -2.20 -1.80
CA VAL A 63 10.47 -2.78 -3.15
C VAL A 63 10.88 -1.70 -4.15
N VAL A 64 10.24 -0.52 -4.14
CA VAL A 64 10.57 0.58 -5.04
C VAL A 64 12.01 1.06 -4.80
N ALA A 65 12.38 1.34 -3.55
CA ALA A 65 13.74 1.77 -3.20
C ALA A 65 14.76 0.68 -3.54
N GLY A 66 14.50 -0.58 -3.19
CA GLY A 66 15.35 -1.71 -3.50
C GLY A 66 15.58 -1.86 -5.01
N PHE A 67 14.54 -1.67 -5.84
CA PHE A 67 14.69 -1.72 -7.28
C PHE A 67 15.55 -0.56 -7.80
N ILE A 68 15.31 0.68 -7.38
CA ILE A 68 16.12 1.84 -7.76
C ILE A 68 17.59 1.61 -7.39
N PHE A 69 17.86 1.16 -6.15
CA PHE A 69 19.23 0.87 -5.72
C PHE A 69 19.84 -0.34 -6.45
N THR A 70 19.04 -1.31 -6.89
CA THR A 70 19.55 -2.40 -7.74
C THR A 70 20.08 -1.86 -9.06
N LEU A 71 19.38 -0.91 -9.70
CA LEU A 71 19.85 -0.27 -10.93
C LEU A 71 21.14 0.52 -10.69
N LEU A 72 21.27 1.23 -9.57
CA LEU A 72 22.49 1.93 -9.19
C LEU A 72 23.63 0.94 -8.88
N GLY A 73 23.31 -0.23 -8.35
CA GLY A 73 24.24 -1.31 -8.03
C GLY A 73 24.96 -1.93 -9.24
N PHE A 74 24.47 -1.72 -10.47
CA PHE A 74 25.21 -2.09 -11.68
C PHE A 74 26.58 -1.39 -11.78
N LYS A 75 26.67 -0.15 -11.28
CA LYS A 75 27.92 0.62 -11.25
C LYS A 75 28.70 0.48 -9.95
N ARG A 76 28.01 0.21 -8.82
CA ARG A 76 28.59 0.14 -7.47
C ARG A 76 28.08 -1.07 -6.73
N ARG A 77 28.80 -2.16 -6.74
CA ARG A 77 28.39 -3.44 -6.14
C ARG A 77 28.12 -3.38 -4.63
N GLU A 78 28.76 -2.44 -3.92
CA GLU A 78 28.55 -2.19 -2.50
C GLU A 78 27.10 -1.86 -2.15
N ILE A 79 26.39 -1.19 -3.09
CA ILE A 79 24.98 -0.85 -2.92
C ILE A 79 24.09 -2.10 -2.84
N LEU A 80 24.50 -3.21 -3.47
CA LEU A 80 23.69 -4.44 -3.48
C LEU A 80 23.52 -5.08 -2.09
N ASP A 81 24.38 -4.77 -1.14
CA ASP A 81 24.23 -5.25 0.23
C ASP A 81 23.11 -4.46 0.96
N LEU A 82 23.04 -3.14 0.71
CA LEU A 82 21.91 -2.33 1.16
C LEU A 82 20.59 -2.80 0.51
N VAL A 83 20.61 -3.14 -0.79
CA VAL A 83 19.45 -3.71 -1.47
C VAL A 83 18.97 -4.98 -0.79
N SER A 84 19.89 -5.86 -0.39
CA SER A 84 19.53 -7.10 0.31
C SER A 84 18.78 -6.83 1.62
N VAL A 85 19.19 -5.81 2.38
CA VAL A 85 18.51 -5.40 3.61
C VAL A 85 17.10 -4.85 3.29
N LEU A 86 16.98 -3.97 2.29
CA LEU A 86 15.68 -3.39 1.90
C LEU A 86 14.70 -4.48 1.44
N VAL A 87 15.17 -5.42 0.61
CA VAL A 87 14.35 -6.53 0.10
C VAL A 87 13.95 -7.49 1.21
N PHE A 88 14.85 -7.77 2.16
CA PHE A 88 14.52 -8.55 3.36
C PHE A 88 13.42 -7.89 4.18
N LEU A 89 13.54 -6.59 4.45
CA LEU A 89 12.51 -5.82 5.16
C LEU A 89 11.19 -5.80 4.38
N ALA A 90 11.24 -5.63 3.05
CA ALA A 90 10.05 -5.72 2.20
C ALA A 90 9.34 -7.07 2.37
N GLY A 91 10.08 -8.17 2.44
CA GLY A 91 9.54 -9.51 2.68
C GLY A 91 8.87 -9.65 4.04
N LEU A 92 9.51 -9.16 5.11
CA LEU A 92 8.94 -9.19 6.46
C LEU A 92 7.64 -8.39 6.55
N PHE A 93 7.67 -7.13 6.10
CA PHE A 93 6.49 -6.28 6.10
C PHE A 93 5.41 -6.78 5.12
N GLY A 94 5.79 -7.46 4.04
CA GLY A 94 4.88 -8.13 3.13
C GLY A 94 4.09 -9.25 3.81
N ILE A 95 4.74 -10.07 4.64
CA ILE A 95 4.07 -11.09 5.47
C ILE A 95 3.11 -10.44 6.46
N LEU A 96 3.54 -9.39 7.17
CA LEU A 96 2.68 -8.65 8.11
C LEU A 96 1.48 -8.02 7.39
N ALA A 97 1.68 -7.46 6.21
CA ALA A 97 0.60 -6.93 5.39
C ALA A 97 -0.40 -8.03 5.00
N TYR A 98 0.07 -9.21 4.60
CA TYR A 98 -0.80 -10.35 4.32
C TYR A 98 -1.64 -10.76 5.53
N LEU A 99 -1.01 -10.94 6.69
CA LEU A 99 -1.70 -11.35 7.92
C LEU A 99 -2.78 -10.35 8.35
N THR A 100 -2.48 -9.05 8.26
CA THR A 100 -3.44 -7.99 8.59
C THR A 100 -4.53 -7.82 7.52
N GLY A 101 -4.22 -8.11 6.25
CA GLY A 101 -5.15 -8.04 5.12
C GLY A 101 -6.23 -9.13 5.14
N VAL A 102 -5.88 -10.33 5.61
CA VAL A 102 -6.85 -11.46 5.72
C VAL A 102 -8.04 -11.07 6.58
N SER A 103 -7.81 -10.43 7.73
CA SER A 103 -8.89 -10.01 8.63
C SER A 103 -9.77 -8.90 8.05
N GLN A 104 -9.22 -8.01 7.22
CA GLN A 104 -10.00 -6.97 6.56
C GLN A 104 -10.77 -7.49 5.34
N GLY A 105 -10.25 -8.50 4.67
CA GLY A 105 -10.86 -9.09 3.48
C GLY A 105 -12.22 -9.74 3.75
N SER A 106 -12.44 -10.28 4.96
CA SER A 106 -13.71 -10.91 5.35
C SER A 106 -14.92 -9.96 5.30
N ALA A 107 -14.70 -8.65 5.43
CA ALA A 107 -15.77 -7.66 5.31
C ALA A 107 -16.39 -7.57 3.91
N PHE A 108 -15.74 -8.13 2.89
CA PHE A 108 -16.19 -8.12 1.51
C PHE A 108 -16.78 -9.46 1.03
N GLU A 109 -16.84 -10.47 1.90
CA GLU A 109 -17.46 -11.76 1.59
C GLU A 109 -18.94 -11.58 1.22
N ASN A 110 -19.38 -12.29 0.19
CA ASN A 110 -20.73 -12.20 -0.38
C ASN A 110 -21.11 -10.79 -0.91
N THR A 111 -20.13 -9.94 -1.22
CA THR A 111 -20.35 -8.65 -1.89
C THR A 111 -19.94 -8.70 -3.36
N SER A 112 -20.37 -7.69 -4.13
CA SER A 112 -19.95 -7.54 -5.53
C SER A 112 -18.44 -7.30 -5.71
N LYS A 113 -17.72 -7.00 -4.62
CA LYS A 113 -16.27 -6.76 -4.61
C LYS A 113 -15.45 -7.97 -4.18
N GLU A 114 -16.06 -9.09 -3.86
CA GLU A 114 -15.36 -10.30 -3.40
C GLU A 114 -14.27 -10.74 -4.37
N TRP A 115 -14.54 -10.74 -5.68
CA TRP A 115 -13.55 -11.10 -6.69
C TRP A 115 -12.35 -10.13 -6.73
N VAL A 116 -12.57 -8.85 -6.41
CA VAL A 116 -11.49 -7.84 -6.33
C VAL A 116 -10.58 -8.15 -5.15
N VAL A 117 -11.16 -8.48 -3.99
CA VAL A 117 -10.42 -8.88 -2.79
C VAL A 117 -9.61 -10.15 -3.06
N GLU A 118 -10.21 -11.15 -3.70
CA GLU A 118 -9.54 -12.40 -4.02
C GLU A 118 -8.35 -12.16 -4.97
N THR A 119 -8.56 -11.35 -6.01
CA THR A 119 -7.50 -10.97 -6.95
C THR A 119 -6.38 -10.22 -6.23
N HIS A 120 -6.72 -9.22 -5.40
CA HIS A 120 -5.75 -8.47 -4.60
C HIS A 120 -4.93 -9.39 -3.67
N ARG A 121 -5.59 -10.32 -2.99
CA ARG A 121 -4.96 -11.30 -2.10
C ARG A 121 -3.98 -12.20 -2.86
N ASN A 122 -4.39 -12.74 -4.00
CA ASN A 122 -3.55 -13.63 -4.82
C ASN A 122 -2.33 -12.88 -5.37
N LEU A 123 -2.50 -11.65 -5.83
CA LEU A 123 -1.40 -10.77 -6.23
C LEU A 123 -0.49 -10.42 -5.06
N GLY A 124 -1.03 -10.19 -3.87
CA GLY A 124 -0.26 -9.97 -2.65
C GLY A 124 0.63 -11.16 -2.30
N ILE A 125 0.09 -12.38 -2.37
CA ILE A 125 0.85 -13.62 -2.15
C ILE A 125 1.96 -13.76 -3.20
N ALA A 126 1.65 -13.57 -4.48
CA ALA A 126 2.63 -13.64 -5.55
C ALA A 126 3.74 -12.59 -5.37
N THR A 127 3.38 -11.39 -4.90
CA THR A 127 4.33 -10.32 -4.58
C THR A 127 5.29 -10.75 -3.46
N VAL A 128 4.77 -11.26 -2.34
CA VAL A 128 5.59 -11.70 -1.21
C VAL A 128 6.55 -12.82 -1.64
N ILE A 129 6.05 -13.80 -2.40
CA ILE A 129 6.90 -14.88 -2.94
C ILE A 129 8.01 -14.30 -3.83
N SER A 130 7.69 -13.37 -4.74
CA SER A 130 8.67 -12.78 -5.64
C SER A 130 9.73 -11.97 -4.88
N ILE A 131 9.36 -11.28 -3.80
CA ILE A 131 10.30 -10.55 -2.93
C ILE A 131 11.29 -11.52 -2.27
N TRP A 132 10.82 -12.65 -1.74
CA TRP A 132 11.68 -13.65 -1.12
C TRP A 132 12.59 -14.35 -2.15
N VAL A 133 12.09 -14.63 -3.34
CA VAL A 133 12.94 -15.12 -4.45
C VAL A 133 13.99 -14.07 -4.80
N TRP A 134 13.63 -12.80 -4.87
CA TRP A 134 14.59 -11.72 -5.12
C TRP A 134 15.68 -11.66 -4.04
N PHE A 135 15.30 -11.76 -2.76
CA PHE A 135 16.25 -11.82 -1.65
C PHE A 135 17.23 -13.00 -1.79
N LEU A 136 16.72 -14.19 -2.15
CA LEU A 136 17.56 -15.37 -2.40
C LEU A 136 18.56 -15.12 -3.55
N PHE A 137 18.13 -14.50 -4.63
CA PHE A 137 19.01 -14.16 -5.76
C PHE A 137 20.10 -13.16 -5.36
N LEU A 138 19.78 -12.20 -4.51
CA LEU A 138 20.76 -11.25 -3.97
C LEU A 138 21.76 -11.91 -3.03
N SER A 139 21.36 -12.95 -2.30
CA SER A 139 22.19 -13.68 -1.34
C SER A 139 23.18 -14.65 -2.01
N VAL A 140 22.85 -15.15 -3.21
CA VAL A 140 23.69 -16.11 -3.93
C VAL A 140 24.58 -15.41 -4.93
N LYS A 141 25.92 -15.47 -4.73
CA LYS A 141 26.92 -14.74 -5.56
C LYS A 141 26.74 -14.96 -7.08
N LYS A 142 26.39 -16.18 -7.52
CA LYS A 142 26.19 -16.52 -8.93
C LYS A 142 24.92 -15.89 -9.52
N LEU A 143 23.87 -15.73 -8.72
CA LEU A 143 22.57 -15.23 -9.14
C LEU A 143 22.44 -13.69 -9.00
N LYS A 144 23.34 -13.07 -8.23
CA LYS A 144 23.32 -11.64 -7.94
C LYS A 144 23.28 -10.75 -9.20
N LYS A 145 23.89 -11.23 -10.31
CA LYS A 145 23.90 -10.49 -11.58
C LYS A 145 22.54 -10.39 -12.28
N ILE A 146 21.68 -11.39 -12.06
CA ILE A 146 20.35 -11.48 -12.69
C ILE A 146 19.22 -11.14 -11.71
N SER A 147 19.54 -10.79 -10.47
CA SER A 147 18.57 -10.46 -9.43
C SER A 147 17.64 -9.28 -9.81
N TRP A 148 18.12 -8.37 -10.67
CA TRP A 148 17.34 -7.24 -11.17
C TRP A 148 16.08 -7.70 -11.93
N VAL A 149 16.12 -8.86 -12.62
CA VAL A 149 14.95 -9.41 -13.33
C VAL A 149 13.84 -9.73 -12.35
N ILE A 150 14.19 -10.37 -11.22
CA ILE A 150 13.21 -10.66 -10.16
C ILE A 150 12.72 -9.37 -9.51
N GLY A 151 13.61 -8.37 -9.37
CA GLY A 151 13.23 -7.03 -8.88
C GLY A 151 12.19 -6.35 -9.77
N VAL A 152 12.31 -6.47 -11.11
CA VAL A 152 11.28 -5.98 -12.06
C VAL A 152 9.95 -6.70 -11.84
N ILE A 153 9.98 -8.02 -11.71
CA ILE A 153 8.76 -8.82 -11.49
C ILE A 153 8.09 -8.40 -10.18
N ALA A 154 8.86 -8.29 -9.09
CA ALA A 154 8.34 -7.85 -7.79
C ALA A 154 7.73 -6.44 -7.87
N LEU A 155 8.37 -5.51 -8.59
CA LEU A 155 7.87 -4.15 -8.79
C LEU A 155 6.55 -4.14 -9.55
N ILE A 156 6.45 -4.90 -10.65
CA ILE A 156 5.22 -5.00 -11.44
C ILE A 156 4.08 -5.56 -10.59
N LEU A 157 4.34 -6.64 -9.84
CA LEU A 157 3.33 -7.26 -8.97
C LEU A 157 2.86 -6.29 -7.89
N VAL A 158 3.77 -5.54 -7.25
CA VAL A 158 3.42 -4.50 -6.26
C VAL A 158 2.51 -3.44 -6.87
N LEU A 159 2.81 -2.95 -8.08
CA LEU A 159 2.01 -1.93 -8.74
C LEU A 159 0.60 -2.44 -9.08
N ILE A 160 0.49 -3.67 -9.59
CA ILE A 160 -0.80 -4.26 -9.91
C ILE A 160 -1.60 -4.54 -8.62
N ALA A 161 -0.97 -5.12 -7.60
CA ALA A 161 -1.61 -5.34 -6.30
C ALA A 161 -2.09 -4.02 -5.68
N GLY A 162 -1.26 -2.96 -5.76
CA GLY A 162 -1.61 -1.62 -5.29
C GLY A 162 -2.82 -1.03 -6.02
N PHE A 163 -2.93 -1.24 -7.34
CA PHE A 163 -4.10 -0.81 -8.11
C PHE A 163 -5.40 -1.47 -7.60
N TYR A 164 -5.40 -2.79 -7.39
CA TYR A 164 -6.56 -3.49 -6.84
C TYR A 164 -6.87 -3.07 -5.40
N GLY A 165 -5.83 -2.83 -4.58
CA GLY A 165 -6.00 -2.27 -3.23
C GLY A 165 -6.63 -0.88 -3.25
N GLY A 166 -6.28 -0.03 -4.23
CA GLY A 166 -6.90 1.27 -4.45
C GLY A 166 -8.39 1.19 -4.79
N ILE A 167 -8.80 0.21 -5.62
CA ILE A 167 -10.23 -0.04 -5.92
C ILE A 167 -10.99 -0.40 -4.65
N LEU A 168 -10.41 -1.21 -3.77
CA LEU A 168 -11.04 -1.60 -2.50
C LEU A 168 -11.18 -0.43 -1.52
N ALA A 169 -10.23 0.50 -1.53
CA ALA A 169 -10.22 1.63 -0.62
C ALA A 169 -11.20 2.76 -1.02
N HIS A 170 -11.47 2.93 -2.33
CA HIS A 170 -12.21 4.08 -2.86
C HIS A 170 -13.50 3.73 -3.61
N GLY A 171 -13.72 2.50 -3.96
CA GLY A 171 -14.92 1.98 -4.60
C GLY A 171 -15.88 1.39 -3.58
#